data_5ce8a1d93eba1835586e1c8744649774
#
_entry.id   5ce8a1d93eba1835586e1c8744649774
#
_cell.length_a   1.000
_cell.length_b   1.000
_cell.length_c   1.000
_cell.angle_alpha   90.00
_cell.angle_beta   90.00
_cell.angle_gamma   90.00
#
_symmetry.space_group_name_H-M   'P 1'
#
loop_
_entity.id
_entity.type
_entity.pdbx_description
1 polymer ?
#
loop_
_entity_poly.entity_id
_entity_poly.type
_entity_poly.pdbx_seq_one_letter_code
_entity_poly.pdbx_strand_id
1 'polypeptide(L)'
;IHGHFYQPPRENPWTGVIESQPSARPFHDWNDRIASECYSPNAASRILSSTGKIVDIVNNYEFMSFNMGPTLMGWLRVYAPDTYRRIQEADKKSCERLNGHGNAIAQVYNHIILPLATPEDRKTQIRWGVKDFEFHFGRKPEAIWLAETAINMDTVRDLIEEGIRYVILSPTQAESFRKIGDSEWKGCANTDIDTTRPYRIFPRDAAGNLTGDEFLDVFFYNPWLSSAVGFEHLLRDAGVFGRRICDAWDANRAEPQLVSIGTDGES
;
A
#
# COMPACT_ATOMS: atom_id res chain seq x y z
N ILE A 1 4.65 1.07 -8.23
CA ILE A 1 3.61 1.98 -7.67
C ILE A 1 2.79 1.19 -6.67
N HIS A 2 2.53 1.78 -5.50
CA HIS A 2 1.63 1.25 -4.50
C HIS A 2 0.52 2.27 -4.21
N GLY A 3 -0.74 1.84 -4.33
CA GLY A 3 -1.93 2.62 -3.97
C GLY A 3 -2.52 2.12 -2.65
N HIS A 4 -2.61 3.02 -1.68
CA HIS A 4 -3.33 2.78 -0.42
C HIS A 4 -4.78 3.19 -0.59
N PHE A 5 -5.71 2.23 -0.63
CA PHE A 5 -7.14 2.48 -0.75
C PHE A 5 -7.83 2.24 0.58
N TYR A 6 -8.47 3.28 1.10
CA TYR A 6 -9.13 3.21 2.39
C TYR A 6 -10.37 4.09 2.44
N GLN A 7 -11.45 3.55 2.99
CA GLN A 7 -12.60 4.34 3.42
C GLN A 7 -12.91 4.01 4.88
N PRO A 8 -13.17 5.03 5.73
CA PRO A 8 -13.58 4.80 7.10
C PRO A 8 -14.97 4.13 7.13
N PRO A 9 -15.34 3.47 8.24
CA PRO A 9 -16.69 2.99 8.43
C PRO A 9 -17.67 4.17 8.40
N ARG A 10 -18.73 4.05 7.60
CA ARG A 10 -19.74 5.11 7.43
C ARG A 10 -21.11 4.67 7.90
N GLU A 11 -21.27 3.39 8.17
CA GLU A 11 -22.52 2.82 8.66
C GLU A 11 -22.83 3.36 10.05
N ASN A 12 -24.09 3.75 10.25
CA ASN A 12 -24.60 4.02 11.58
C ASN A 12 -24.51 2.73 12.42
N PRO A 13 -23.79 2.73 13.56
CA PRO A 13 -23.51 1.51 14.32
C PRO A 13 -24.77 0.82 14.89
N TRP A 14 -25.91 1.53 14.97
CA TRP A 14 -27.17 1.01 15.48
C TRP A 14 -28.05 0.41 14.40
N THR A 15 -28.03 0.99 13.19
CA THR A 15 -28.92 0.59 12.09
C THR A 15 -28.18 -0.22 11.02
N GLY A 16 -26.86 -0.18 10.97
CA GLY A 16 -26.04 -0.80 9.93
C GLY A 16 -26.20 -0.14 8.54
N VAL A 17 -26.85 1.04 8.47
CA VAL A 17 -27.13 1.73 7.22
C VAL A 17 -26.23 2.96 7.09
N ILE A 18 -25.75 3.23 5.88
CA ILE A 18 -25.09 4.50 5.55
C ILE A 18 -26.18 5.53 5.25
N GLU A 19 -26.20 6.60 6.03
CA GLU A 19 -27.12 7.71 5.81
C GLU A 19 -26.63 8.59 4.65
N SER A 20 -27.57 9.27 3.96
CA SER A 20 -27.22 10.19 2.88
C SER A 20 -26.30 11.30 3.37
N GLN A 21 -25.20 11.51 2.65
CA GLN A 21 -24.18 12.51 2.97
C GLN A 21 -24.26 13.70 1.98
N PRO A 22 -24.80 14.86 2.36
CA PRO A 22 -25.00 15.99 1.44
C PRO A 22 -23.73 16.48 0.75
N SER A 23 -22.56 16.32 1.39
CA SER A 23 -21.26 16.70 0.82
C SER A 23 -20.80 15.76 -0.31
N ALA A 24 -21.40 14.58 -0.46
CA ALA A 24 -21.09 13.63 -1.53
C ALA A 24 -21.93 13.83 -2.79
N ARG A 25 -22.89 14.77 -2.79
CA ARG A 25 -23.80 15.00 -3.94
C ARG A 25 -23.05 15.09 -5.26
N PRO A 26 -23.58 14.51 -6.36
CA PRO A 26 -24.93 13.94 -6.52
C PRO A 26 -25.09 12.48 -6.04
N PHE A 27 -24.03 11.87 -5.48
CA PHE A 27 -24.03 10.50 -4.94
C PHE A 27 -24.71 10.45 -3.57
N HIS A 28 -25.13 9.25 -3.16
CA HIS A 28 -25.77 9.02 -1.88
C HIS A 28 -24.80 9.32 -0.70
N ASP A 29 -23.58 8.81 -0.79
CA ASP A 29 -22.54 8.94 0.22
C ASP A 29 -21.13 8.94 -0.42
N TRP A 30 -20.11 9.12 0.40
CA TRP A 30 -18.72 9.17 -0.08
C TRP A 30 -18.19 7.84 -0.61
N ASN A 31 -18.68 6.69 -0.12
CA ASN A 31 -18.27 5.39 -0.68
C ASN A 31 -18.77 5.25 -2.12
N ASP A 32 -20.04 5.61 -2.36
CA ASP A 32 -20.65 5.58 -3.69
C ASP A 32 -19.93 6.54 -4.64
N ARG A 33 -19.63 7.75 -4.17
CA ARG A 33 -18.91 8.76 -4.96
C ARG A 33 -17.51 8.28 -5.34
N ILE A 34 -16.68 7.85 -4.38
CA ILE A 34 -15.32 7.43 -4.67
C ILE A 34 -15.31 6.11 -5.47
N ALA A 35 -16.26 5.22 -5.26
CA ALA A 35 -16.40 4.03 -6.11
C ALA A 35 -16.62 4.39 -7.58
N SER A 36 -17.43 5.39 -7.85
CA SER A 36 -17.71 5.88 -9.21
C SER A 36 -16.54 6.67 -9.81
N GLU A 37 -15.85 7.49 -9.00
CA GLU A 37 -14.78 8.39 -9.46
C GLU A 37 -13.41 7.71 -9.51
N CYS A 38 -13.17 6.66 -8.69
CA CYS A 38 -11.86 6.03 -8.53
C CYS A 38 -11.88 4.50 -8.69
N TYR A 39 -12.59 3.75 -7.81
CA TYR A 39 -12.40 2.30 -7.74
C TYR A 39 -12.87 1.57 -9.00
N SER A 40 -14.04 1.90 -9.51
CA SER A 40 -14.59 1.29 -10.72
C SER A 40 -13.83 1.70 -11.99
N PRO A 41 -13.45 2.98 -12.18
CA PRO A 41 -12.59 3.38 -13.28
C PRO A 41 -11.22 2.69 -13.29
N ASN A 42 -10.58 2.49 -12.12
CA ASN A 42 -9.32 1.75 -12.04
C ASN A 42 -9.48 0.26 -12.42
N ALA A 43 -10.62 -0.35 -12.08
CA ALA A 43 -10.91 -1.73 -12.48
C ALA A 43 -11.23 -1.90 -13.98
N ALA A 44 -11.49 -0.78 -14.70
CA ALA A 44 -11.79 -0.79 -16.14
C ALA A 44 -11.30 0.51 -16.81
N SER A 45 -10.01 0.79 -16.66
CA SER A 45 -9.38 1.99 -17.19
C SER A 45 -9.35 1.98 -18.72
N ARG A 46 -9.79 3.09 -19.33
CA ARG A 46 -9.91 3.22 -20.78
C ARG A 46 -8.65 3.82 -21.35
N ILE A 47 -7.96 3.09 -22.21
CA ILE A 47 -6.85 3.63 -22.99
C ILE A 47 -7.41 4.29 -24.26
N LEU A 48 -7.12 5.57 -24.43
CA LEU A 48 -7.63 6.34 -25.54
C LEU A 48 -6.53 6.55 -26.62
N SER A 49 -6.93 6.51 -27.90
CA SER A 49 -6.11 6.96 -29.01
C SER A 49 -5.98 8.50 -28.99
N SER A 50 -5.09 9.03 -29.83
CA SER A 50 -4.96 10.49 -30.08
C SER A 50 -6.26 11.16 -30.57
N THR A 51 -7.21 10.37 -31.09
CA THR A 51 -8.51 10.85 -31.57
C THR A 51 -9.64 10.63 -30.55
N GLY A 52 -9.32 10.22 -29.30
CA GLY A 52 -10.29 10.00 -28.22
C GLY A 52 -11.08 8.69 -28.32
N LYS A 53 -10.72 7.78 -29.24
CA LYS A 53 -11.36 6.45 -29.32
C LYS A 53 -10.75 5.51 -28.30
N ILE A 54 -11.58 4.70 -27.65
CA ILE A 54 -11.12 3.62 -26.77
C ILE A 54 -10.42 2.58 -27.63
N VAL A 55 -9.14 2.32 -27.36
CA VAL A 55 -8.33 1.31 -28.04
C VAL A 55 -8.09 0.09 -27.17
N ASP A 56 -8.19 0.24 -25.84
CA ASP A 56 -8.07 -0.85 -24.90
C ASP A 56 -8.80 -0.51 -23.59
N ILE A 57 -9.11 -1.55 -22.80
CA ILE A 57 -9.63 -1.42 -21.44
C ILE A 57 -8.78 -2.32 -20.55
N VAL A 58 -8.07 -1.71 -19.60
CA VAL A 58 -7.17 -2.40 -18.68
C VAL A 58 -7.64 -2.29 -17.24
N ASN A 59 -7.29 -3.28 -16.44
CA ASN A 59 -7.49 -3.25 -15.00
C ASN A 59 -6.19 -2.80 -14.34
N ASN A 60 -6.15 -1.58 -13.80
CA ASN A 60 -4.94 -1.00 -13.20
C ASN A 60 -4.44 -1.81 -12.01
N TYR A 61 -5.32 -2.47 -11.26
CA TYR A 61 -4.94 -3.34 -10.13
C TYR A 61 -4.10 -4.56 -10.55
N GLU A 62 -4.10 -4.94 -11.83
CA GLU A 62 -3.20 -5.96 -12.36
C GLU A 62 -1.73 -5.50 -12.44
N PHE A 63 -1.49 -4.18 -12.45
CA PHE A 63 -0.17 -3.59 -12.75
C PHE A 63 0.41 -2.73 -11.63
N MET A 64 -0.33 -2.50 -10.56
CA MET A 64 0.13 -1.76 -9.38
C MET A 64 -0.03 -2.61 -8.12
N SER A 65 0.88 -2.46 -7.17
CA SER A 65 0.65 -2.98 -5.83
C SER A 65 -0.42 -2.15 -5.14
N PHE A 66 -1.25 -2.77 -4.31
CA PHE A 66 -2.31 -2.07 -3.60
C PHE A 66 -2.69 -2.78 -2.29
N ASN A 67 -3.25 -2.02 -1.37
CA ASN A 67 -4.05 -2.55 -0.27
C ASN A 67 -5.44 -1.92 -0.29
N MET A 68 -6.41 -2.64 0.24
CA MET A 68 -7.77 -2.13 0.44
C MET A 68 -8.23 -2.42 1.85
N GLY A 69 -8.78 -1.40 2.51
CA GLY A 69 -9.26 -1.54 3.88
C GLY A 69 -10.47 -2.49 3.99
N PRO A 70 -10.62 -3.18 5.14
CA PRO A 70 -11.74 -4.11 5.37
C PRO A 70 -13.12 -3.47 5.20
N THR A 71 -13.28 -2.23 5.66
CA THR A 71 -14.53 -1.45 5.49
C THR A 71 -14.85 -1.22 4.03
N LEU A 72 -13.85 -0.84 3.23
CA LEU A 72 -13.99 -0.64 1.79
C LEU A 72 -14.33 -1.95 1.07
N MET A 73 -13.59 -3.04 1.35
CA MET A 73 -13.83 -4.34 0.72
C MET A 73 -15.22 -4.91 1.09
N GLY A 74 -15.63 -4.74 2.34
CA GLY A 74 -16.97 -5.12 2.79
C GLY A 74 -18.06 -4.36 2.03
N TRP A 75 -17.90 -3.05 1.85
CA TRP A 75 -18.83 -2.20 1.12
C TRP A 75 -18.85 -2.56 -0.38
N LEU A 76 -17.69 -2.68 -1.03
CA LEU A 76 -17.60 -3.05 -2.45
C LEU A 76 -18.29 -4.37 -2.75
N ARG A 77 -18.13 -5.36 -1.88
CA ARG A 77 -18.77 -6.67 -2.04
C ARG A 77 -20.29 -6.59 -2.13
N VAL A 78 -20.91 -5.65 -1.42
CA VAL A 78 -22.37 -5.49 -1.34
C VAL A 78 -22.89 -4.52 -2.40
N TYR A 79 -22.25 -3.36 -2.54
CA TYR A 79 -22.77 -2.24 -3.32
C TYR A 79 -22.12 -2.10 -4.70
N ALA A 80 -20.91 -2.63 -4.90
CA ALA A 80 -20.19 -2.61 -6.19
C ALA A 80 -19.57 -3.97 -6.52
N PRO A 81 -20.37 -5.06 -6.59
CA PRO A 81 -19.86 -6.44 -6.68
C PRO A 81 -19.03 -6.70 -7.94
N ASP A 82 -19.29 -6.02 -9.05
CA ASP A 82 -18.47 -6.14 -10.26
C ASP A 82 -17.07 -5.55 -10.07
N THR A 83 -16.95 -4.40 -9.42
CA THR A 83 -15.67 -3.79 -9.08
C THR A 83 -14.91 -4.67 -8.10
N TYR A 84 -15.56 -5.16 -7.05
CA TYR A 84 -15.01 -6.11 -6.09
C TYR A 84 -14.41 -7.35 -6.78
N ARG A 85 -15.18 -8.01 -7.65
CA ARG A 85 -14.72 -9.17 -8.40
C ARG A 85 -13.52 -8.88 -9.29
N ARG A 86 -13.53 -7.73 -10.00
CA ARG A 86 -12.41 -7.31 -10.86
C ARG A 86 -11.12 -7.05 -10.08
N ILE A 87 -11.20 -6.53 -8.86
CA ILE A 87 -10.05 -6.34 -7.97
C ILE A 87 -9.46 -7.69 -7.57
N GLN A 88 -10.29 -8.68 -7.21
CA GLN A 88 -9.83 -10.03 -6.89
C GLN A 88 -9.21 -10.74 -8.11
N GLU A 89 -9.84 -10.61 -9.28
CA GLU A 89 -9.31 -11.16 -10.54
C GLU A 89 -7.95 -10.54 -10.90
N ALA A 90 -7.77 -9.25 -10.65
CA ALA A 90 -6.50 -8.55 -10.88
C ALA A 90 -5.35 -9.11 -10.03
N ASP A 91 -5.60 -9.34 -8.74
CA ASP A 91 -4.61 -9.97 -7.87
C ASP A 91 -4.28 -11.39 -8.33
N LYS A 92 -5.29 -12.19 -8.67
CA LYS A 92 -5.10 -13.56 -9.19
C LYS A 92 -4.23 -13.57 -10.45
N LYS A 93 -4.52 -12.71 -11.43
CA LYS A 93 -3.72 -12.58 -12.65
C LYS A 93 -2.30 -12.11 -12.37
N SER A 94 -2.13 -11.19 -11.40
CA SER A 94 -0.79 -10.78 -10.98
C SER A 94 -0.01 -11.93 -10.37
N CYS A 95 -0.63 -12.80 -9.55
CA CYS A 95 -0.01 -14.02 -9.04
C CYS A 95 0.47 -14.94 -10.18
N GLU A 96 -0.38 -15.15 -11.20
CA GLU A 96 -0.02 -15.99 -12.36
C GLU A 96 1.20 -15.42 -13.12
N ARG A 97 1.26 -14.11 -13.28
CA ARG A 97 2.35 -13.41 -13.99
C ARG A 97 3.65 -13.29 -13.17
N LEU A 98 3.56 -13.23 -11.85
CA LEU A 98 4.66 -12.91 -10.96
C LEU A 98 5.07 -14.13 -10.08
N ASN A 99 4.97 -15.35 -10.63
CA ASN A 99 5.41 -16.59 -9.97
C ASN A 99 4.78 -16.84 -8.58
N GLY A 100 3.52 -16.49 -8.42
CA GLY A 100 2.77 -16.66 -7.18
C GLY A 100 2.73 -15.42 -6.29
N HIS A 101 3.44 -14.35 -6.62
CA HIS A 101 3.42 -13.09 -5.89
C HIS A 101 2.31 -12.17 -6.41
N GLY A 102 1.30 -11.91 -5.58
CA GLY A 102 0.18 -11.05 -5.96
C GLY A 102 0.47 -9.57 -5.68
N ASN A 103 -0.24 -8.71 -6.40
CA ASN A 103 -0.14 -7.26 -6.23
C ASN A 103 -0.81 -6.73 -4.96
N ALA A 104 -1.86 -7.43 -4.49
CA ALA A 104 -2.54 -7.04 -3.26
C ALA A 104 -1.68 -7.35 -2.03
N ILE A 105 -1.66 -6.43 -1.07
CA ILE A 105 -1.09 -6.64 0.27
C ILE A 105 -2.17 -6.43 1.34
N ALA A 106 -1.97 -6.95 2.53
CA ALA A 106 -2.90 -6.75 3.65
C ALA A 106 -2.88 -5.30 4.16
N GLN A 107 -3.81 -4.97 5.03
CA GLN A 107 -3.86 -3.71 5.78
C GLN A 107 -4.08 -4.02 7.25
N VAL A 108 -3.58 -3.15 8.14
CA VAL A 108 -3.97 -3.13 9.56
C VAL A 108 -5.49 -2.96 9.64
N TYR A 109 -6.20 -3.89 10.31
CA TYR A 109 -7.65 -4.06 10.16
C TYR A 109 -8.47 -2.77 10.33
N ASN A 110 -8.33 -2.07 11.46
CA ASN A 110 -9.04 -0.82 11.73
C ASN A 110 -8.22 0.44 11.41
N HIS A 111 -7.13 0.31 10.65
CA HIS A 111 -6.27 1.44 10.28
C HIS A 111 -5.74 2.25 11.48
N ILE A 112 -5.41 1.55 12.58
CA ILE A 112 -4.84 2.19 13.77
C ILE A 112 -3.33 2.38 13.65
N ILE A 113 -2.79 3.33 14.39
CA ILE A 113 -1.34 3.56 14.51
C ILE A 113 -0.77 2.49 15.46
N LEU A 114 -0.24 1.39 14.92
CA LEU A 114 0.21 0.23 15.69
C LEU A 114 1.20 0.56 16.83
N PRO A 115 2.19 1.47 16.66
CA PRO A 115 3.08 1.87 17.73
C PRO A 115 2.40 2.47 18.98
N LEU A 116 1.17 2.97 18.84
CA LEU A 116 0.38 3.56 19.93
C LEU A 116 -0.60 2.57 20.57
N ALA A 117 -0.74 1.38 20.01
CA ALA A 117 -1.64 0.34 20.51
C ALA A 117 -1.00 -0.46 21.65
N THR A 118 -1.86 -1.06 22.50
CA THR A 118 -1.39 -2.08 23.44
C THR A 118 -0.82 -3.29 22.71
N PRO A 119 0.05 -4.11 23.31
CA PRO A 119 0.57 -5.31 22.65
C PRO A 119 -0.52 -6.25 22.14
N GLU A 120 -1.59 -6.43 22.91
CA GLU A 120 -2.73 -7.28 22.60
C GLU A 120 -3.53 -6.75 21.41
N ASP A 121 -3.82 -5.45 21.42
CA ASP A 121 -4.55 -4.79 20.33
C ASP A 121 -3.72 -4.78 19.05
N ARG A 122 -2.42 -4.51 19.15
CA ARG A 122 -1.51 -4.50 17.99
C ARG A 122 -1.49 -5.86 17.28
N LYS A 123 -1.30 -6.96 18.03
CA LYS A 123 -1.36 -8.33 17.49
C LYS A 123 -2.74 -8.66 16.91
N THR A 124 -3.80 -8.27 17.59
CA THR A 124 -5.17 -8.48 17.13
C THR A 124 -5.42 -7.78 15.79
N GLN A 125 -5.01 -6.53 15.68
CA GLN A 125 -5.20 -5.74 14.45
C GLN A 125 -4.41 -6.29 13.26
N ILE A 126 -3.19 -6.80 13.49
CA ILE A 126 -2.41 -7.47 12.44
C ILE A 126 -3.09 -8.77 12.03
N ARG A 127 -3.45 -9.63 12.97
CA ARG A 127 -4.13 -10.92 12.71
C ARG A 127 -5.44 -10.76 11.97
N TRP A 128 -6.25 -9.79 12.37
CA TRP A 128 -7.52 -9.53 11.71
C TRP A 128 -7.29 -9.01 10.29
N GLY A 129 -6.29 -8.15 10.07
CA GLY A 129 -5.92 -7.71 8.73
C GLY A 129 -5.45 -8.85 7.84
N VAL A 130 -4.64 -9.78 8.36
CA VAL A 130 -4.23 -11.00 7.66
C VAL A 130 -5.44 -11.88 7.33
N LYS A 131 -6.36 -12.08 8.27
CA LYS A 131 -7.56 -12.91 8.06
C LYS A 131 -8.54 -12.30 7.07
N ASP A 132 -8.73 -11.00 7.11
CA ASP A 132 -9.55 -10.26 6.15
C ASP A 132 -8.97 -10.40 4.73
N PHE A 133 -7.65 -10.25 4.61
CA PHE A 133 -6.97 -10.45 3.34
C PHE A 133 -7.14 -11.89 2.82
N GLU A 134 -6.92 -12.90 3.66
CA GLU A 134 -7.14 -14.31 3.30
C GLU A 134 -8.58 -14.56 2.82
N PHE A 135 -9.55 -13.95 3.49
CA PHE A 135 -10.97 -14.06 3.12
C PHE A 135 -11.27 -13.47 1.73
N HIS A 136 -10.69 -12.30 1.42
CA HIS A 136 -10.97 -11.61 0.16
C HIS A 136 -10.14 -12.14 -1.02
N PHE A 137 -8.87 -12.48 -0.82
CA PHE A 137 -7.93 -12.86 -1.88
C PHE A 137 -7.59 -14.36 -1.94
N GLY A 138 -8.03 -15.16 -0.96
CA GLY A 138 -7.85 -16.63 -0.96
C GLY A 138 -6.41 -17.10 -0.80
N ARG A 139 -5.49 -16.24 -0.39
CA ARG A 139 -4.07 -16.53 -0.15
C ARG A 139 -3.56 -15.79 1.09
N LYS A 140 -2.41 -16.21 1.61
CA LYS A 140 -1.73 -15.46 2.68
C LYS A 140 -1.10 -14.18 2.11
N PRO A 141 -1.14 -13.05 2.85
CA PRO A 141 -0.43 -11.86 2.44
C PRO A 141 1.08 -12.03 2.68
N GLU A 142 1.90 -11.45 1.80
CA GLU A 142 3.35 -11.36 2.01
C GLU A 142 3.73 -10.04 2.70
N ALA A 143 2.89 -9.03 2.60
CA ALA A 143 3.09 -7.72 3.18
C ALA A 143 1.81 -7.16 3.78
N ILE A 144 1.97 -6.11 4.57
CA ILE A 144 0.88 -5.36 5.17
C ILE A 144 1.17 -3.86 5.09
N TRP A 145 0.16 -3.07 4.73
CA TRP A 145 0.21 -1.63 4.85
C TRP A 145 -0.03 -1.19 6.29
N LEU A 146 0.88 -0.39 6.81
CA LEU A 146 0.77 0.22 8.13
C LEU A 146 0.16 1.60 8.02
N ALA A 147 -0.81 1.90 8.87
CA ALA A 147 -1.42 3.22 8.92
C ALA A 147 -0.34 4.30 9.12
N GLU A 148 -0.35 5.33 8.26
CA GLU A 148 0.62 6.43 8.25
C GLU A 148 2.10 5.97 8.14
N THR A 149 2.32 4.74 7.67
CA THR A 149 3.63 4.07 7.64
C THR A 149 4.34 3.98 9.00
N ALA A 150 3.59 4.18 10.11
CA ALA A 150 4.14 4.22 11.46
C ALA A 150 4.61 2.83 11.92
N ILE A 151 5.85 2.77 12.41
CA ILE A 151 6.48 1.52 12.84
C ILE A 151 7.39 1.74 14.06
N ASN A 152 7.52 0.73 14.90
CA ASN A 152 8.52 0.63 15.96
C ASN A 152 8.99 -0.83 16.09
N MET A 153 9.98 -1.11 16.94
CA MET A 153 10.54 -2.46 17.06
C MET A 153 9.55 -3.50 17.57
N ASP A 154 8.57 -3.11 18.38
CA ASP A 154 7.51 -4.03 18.82
C ASP A 154 6.61 -4.42 17.66
N THR A 155 6.24 -3.45 16.82
CA THR A 155 5.50 -3.71 15.59
C THR A 155 6.28 -4.64 14.64
N VAL A 156 7.59 -4.42 14.47
CA VAL A 156 8.45 -5.31 13.64
C VAL A 156 8.38 -6.75 14.12
N ARG A 157 8.50 -6.99 15.45
CA ARG A 157 8.42 -8.34 16.01
C ARG A 157 7.07 -8.99 15.76
N ASP A 158 5.99 -8.26 16.02
CA ASP A 158 4.62 -8.78 15.84
C ASP A 158 4.34 -9.09 14.36
N LEU A 159 4.83 -8.29 13.42
CA LEU A 159 4.70 -8.55 11.99
C LEU A 159 5.44 -9.82 11.56
N ILE A 160 6.66 -10.03 12.04
CA ILE A 160 7.44 -11.24 11.78
C ILE A 160 6.73 -12.47 12.34
N GLU A 161 6.25 -12.40 13.60
CA GLU A 161 5.50 -13.49 14.25
C GLU A 161 4.23 -13.88 13.46
N GLU A 162 3.56 -12.91 12.83
CA GLU A 162 2.36 -13.15 12.00
C GLU A 162 2.69 -13.53 10.54
N GLY A 163 3.97 -13.69 10.20
CA GLY A 163 4.45 -14.18 8.91
C GLY A 163 4.51 -13.13 7.81
N ILE A 164 4.45 -11.85 8.15
CA ILE A 164 4.66 -10.75 7.20
C ILE A 164 6.14 -10.66 6.83
N ARG A 165 6.42 -10.57 5.54
CA ARG A 165 7.77 -10.62 4.98
C ARG A 165 8.34 -9.23 4.68
N TYR A 166 7.48 -8.29 4.28
CA TYR A 166 7.92 -6.93 3.98
C TYR A 166 6.85 -5.87 4.27
N VAL A 167 7.30 -4.62 4.37
CA VAL A 167 6.46 -3.42 4.48
C VAL A 167 6.95 -2.33 3.52
N ILE A 168 6.05 -1.40 3.19
CA ILE A 168 6.36 -0.18 2.44
C ILE A 168 6.27 0.98 3.43
N LEU A 169 7.33 1.78 3.53
CA LEU A 169 7.43 2.85 4.52
C LEU A 169 7.82 4.19 3.89
N SER A 170 7.47 5.27 4.59
CA SER A 170 8.07 6.57 4.36
C SER A 170 9.55 6.54 4.74
N PRO A 171 10.46 7.17 3.97
CA PRO A 171 11.88 7.29 4.35
C PRO A 171 12.08 8.02 5.69
N THR A 172 11.10 8.81 6.16
CA THR A 172 11.12 9.46 7.47
C THR A 172 11.07 8.50 8.65
N GLN A 173 10.70 7.24 8.43
CA GLN A 173 10.69 6.20 9.46
C GLN A 173 12.09 5.61 9.74
N ALA A 174 13.08 5.90 8.88
CA ALA A 174 14.44 5.43 9.07
C ALA A 174 15.25 6.38 9.95
N GLU A 175 15.81 5.87 11.04
CA GLU A 175 16.73 6.62 11.91
C GLU A 175 18.18 6.47 11.43
N SER A 176 18.59 5.25 11.10
CA SER A 176 19.91 4.94 10.62
C SER A 176 19.94 3.63 9.83
N PHE A 177 20.96 3.46 9.00
CA PHE A 177 21.21 2.24 8.25
C PHE A 177 22.71 1.92 8.18
N ARG A 178 23.02 0.68 7.83
CA ARG A 178 24.38 0.25 7.50
C ARG A 178 24.34 -0.84 6.43
N LYS A 179 25.44 -1.01 5.72
CA LYS A 179 25.63 -2.18 4.86
C LYS A 179 25.72 -3.44 5.73
N ILE A 180 25.15 -4.55 5.26
CA ILE A 180 25.27 -5.84 5.95
C ILE A 180 26.77 -6.23 6.01
N GLY A 181 27.24 -6.51 7.21
CA GLY A 181 28.66 -6.81 7.49
C GLY A 181 29.48 -5.61 7.98
N ASP A 182 29.03 -4.39 7.77
CA ASP A 182 29.72 -3.22 8.30
C ASP A 182 29.42 -3.01 9.80
N SER A 183 30.32 -2.36 10.52
CA SER A 183 30.12 -1.99 11.92
C SER A 183 29.54 -0.58 12.09
N GLU A 184 29.76 0.30 11.11
CA GLU A 184 29.42 1.71 11.18
C GLU A 184 27.99 1.98 10.71
N TRP A 185 27.22 2.67 11.56
CA TRP A 185 25.87 3.14 11.24
C TRP A 185 25.90 4.54 10.64
N LYS A 186 25.10 4.78 9.60
CA LYS A 186 24.89 6.07 8.98
C LYS A 186 23.50 6.59 9.39
N GLY A 187 23.43 7.80 9.94
CA GLY A 187 22.18 8.43 10.27
C GLY A 187 21.38 8.81 9.01
N CYS A 188 20.07 8.76 9.09
CA CYS A 188 19.13 9.15 8.03
C CYS A 188 18.45 10.50 8.36
N ALA A 189 19.22 11.52 8.69
CA ALA A 189 18.64 12.84 8.90
C ALA A 189 17.95 13.32 7.61
N ASN A 190 16.71 13.82 7.73
CA ASN A 190 15.98 14.47 6.63
C ASN A 190 15.76 13.61 5.36
N THR A 191 15.48 12.33 5.50
CA THR A 191 15.23 11.42 4.37
C THR A 191 16.46 11.05 3.52
N ASP A 192 17.65 11.13 4.06
CA ASP A 192 18.93 10.82 3.40
C ASP A 192 19.14 9.29 3.15
N ILE A 193 18.09 8.52 3.09
CA ILE A 193 18.14 7.10 2.77
C ILE A 193 17.91 6.89 1.26
N ASP A 194 18.70 6.00 0.66
CA ASP A 194 18.53 5.64 -0.76
C ASP A 194 17.26 4.81 -0.95
N THR A 195 16.17 5.44 -1.40
CA THR A 195 14.86 4.79 -1.62
C THR A 195 14.84 3.85 -2.82
N THR A 196 15.93 3.73 -3.57
CA THR A 196 16.00 2.87 -4.75
C THR A 196 16.51 1.46 -4.44
N ARG A 197 16.71 1.11 -3.17
CA ARG A 197 17.10 -0.23 -2.73
C ARG A 197 16.28 -0.75 -1.57
N PRO A 198 16.14 -2.07 -1.41
CA PRO A 198 15.50 -2.66 -0.24
C PRO A 198 16.43 -2.61 0.97
N TYR A 199 15.82 -2.65 2.16
CA TYR A 199 16.52 -2.72 3.44
C TYR A 199 15.96 -3.86 4.29
N ARG A 200 16.68 -4.25 5.34
CA ARG A 200 16.26 -5.22 6.35
C ARG A 200 16.26 -4.64 7.74
N ILE A 201 15.18 -4.85 8.46
CA ILE A 201 15.11 -4.59 9.90
C ILE A 201 15.25 -5.93 10.62
N PHE A 202 16.28 -6.02 11.46
CA PHE A 202 16.45 -7.12 12.39
C PHE A 202 15.93 -6.67 13.75
N PRO A 203 15.04 -7.45 14.41
CA PRO A 203 14.52 -7.10 15.73
C PRO A 203 15.63 -6.93 16.76
N ARG A 204 15.51 -5.90 17.59
CA ARG A 204 16.49 -5.56 18.63
C ARG A 204 15.79 -5.37 19.96
N ASP A 205 16.48 -5.70 21.05
CA ASP A 205 16.07 -5.37 22.40
C ASP A 205 16.28 -3.88 22.71
N ALA A 206 15.87 -3.45 23.91
CA ALA A 206 16.04 -2.05 24.35
C ALA A 206 17.51 -1.62 24.48
N ALA A 207 18.45 -2.56 24.58
CA ALA A 207 19.88 -2.29 24.61
C ALA A 207 20.52 -2.27 23.20
N GLY A 208 19.71 -2.51 22.14
CA GLY A 208 20.14 -2.51 20.76
C GLY A 208 20.75 -3.84 20.28
N ASN A 209 20.69 -4.91 21.06
CA ASN A 209 21.19 -6.23 20.66
C ASN A 209 20.18 -6.94 19.77
N LEU A 210 20.66 -7.73 18.80
CA LEU A 210 19.80 -8.59 17.98
C LEU A 210 19.09 -9.61 18.86
N THR A 211 17.79 -9.82 18.61
CA THR A 211 16.96 -10.80 19.34
C THR A 211 16.78 -12.11 18.58
N GLY A 212 17.32 -12.22 17.36
CA GLY A 212 17.27 -13.39 16.50
C GLY A 212 17.80 -13.08 15.10
N ASP A 213 17.72 -14.09 14.23
CA ASP A 213 18.14 -13.97 12.81
C ASP A 213 16.99 -13.64 11.86
N GLU A 214 15.76 -13.60 12.37
CA GLU A 214 14.57 -13.22 11.62
C GLU A 214 14.61 -11.74 11.25
N PHE A 215 13.99 -11.39 10.15
CA PHE A 215 14.00 -10.01 9.66
C PHE A 215 12.70 -9.66 8.93
N LEU A 216 12.46 -8.35 8.81
CA LEU A 216 11.42 -7.75 7.99
C LEU A 216 12.09 -6.95 6.88
N ASP A 217 11.76 -7.23 5.62
CA ASP A 217 12.24 -6.43 4.50
C ASP A 217 11.44 -5.12 4.39
N VAL A 218 12.11 -4.05 3.99
CA VAL A 218 11.53 -2.71 3.89
C VAL A 218 11.82 -2.11 2.54
N PHE A 219 10.77 -1.56 1.92
CA PHE A 219 10.87 -0.73 0.73
C PHE A 219 10.45 0.69 1.09
N PHE A 220 11.34 1.66 0.93
CA PHE A 220 11.01 3.07 1.11
C PHE A 220 10.49 3.64 -0.21
N TYR A 221 9.35 4.33 -0.18
CA TYR A 221 8.89 5.03 -1.37
C TYR A 221 9.66 6.33 -1.60
N ASN A 222 9.74 6.77 -2.87
CA ASN A 222 10.31 8.06 -3.23
C ASN A 222 9.32 9.17 -2.82
N PRO A 223 9.67 10.04 -1.84
CA PRO A 223 8.73 11.01 -1.29
C PRO A 223 8.34 12.10 -2.30
N TRP A 224 9.26 12.46 -3.19
CA TRP A 224 9.02 13.51 -4.20
C TRP A 224 8.04 13.05 -5.28
N LEU A 225 8.22 11.82 -5.79
CA LEU A 225 7.28 11.23 -6.75
C LEU A 225 5.92 10.97 -6.11
N SER A 226 5.89 10.48 -4.88
CA SER A 226 4.64 10.21 -4.15
C SER A 226 3.87 11.51 -3.89
N SER A 227 4.55 12.57 -3.45
CA SER A 227 3.95 13.90 -3.27
C SER A 227 3.45 14.48 -4.60
N ALA A 228 4.20 14.32 -5.69
CA ALA A 228 3.78 14.84 -7.00
C ALA A 228 2.52 14.13 -7.53
N VAL A 229 2.35 12.84 -7.26
CA VAL A 229 1.10 12.11 -7.56
C VAL A 229 -0.04 12.67 -6.74
N GLY A 230 0.12 12.78 -5.40
CA GLY A 230 -0.96 13.17 -4.51
C GLY A 230 -1.36 14.65 -4.62
N PHE A 231 -0.41 15.58 -4.90
CA PHE A 231 -0.66 17.01 -4.74
C PHE A 231 -0.34 17.88 -5.97
N GLU A 232 0.43 17.37 -6.95
CA GLU A 232 0.84 18.14 -8.13
C GLU A 232 0.13 17.71 -9.42
N HIS A 233 -0.88 16.83 -9.32
CA HIS A 233 -1.61 16.29 -10.47
C HIS A 233 -0.71 15.60 -11.52
N LEU A 234 0.35 14.94 -11.10
CA LEU A 234 1.32 14.30 -12.00
C LEU A 234 0.70 13.27 -12.94
N LEU A 235 -0.41 12.65 -12.54
CA LEU A 235 -1.11 11.63 -13.34
C LEU A 235 -1.91 12.19 -14.52
N ARG A 236 -2.02 13.52 -14.68
CA ARG A 236 -2.74 14.14 -15.80
C ARG A 236 -2.08 13.89 -17.17
N ASP A 237 -0.77 13.66 -17.17
CA ASP A 237 0.01 13.40 -18.41
C ASP A 237 0.91 12.20 -18.20
N ALA A 238 0.59 11.09 -18.87
CA ALA A 238 1.35 9.84 -18.78
C ALA A 238 2.80 9.98 -19.25
N GLY A 239 3.08 10.87 -20.22
CA GLY A 239 4.43 11.12 -20.70
C GLY A 239 5.27 11.88 -19.69
N VAL A 240 4.68 12.86 -19.00
CA VAL A 240 5.34 13.57 -17.87
C VAL A 240 5.60 12.60 -16.74
N PHE A 241 4.61 11.80 -16.35
CA PHE A 241 4.73 10.80 -15.31
C PHE A 241 5.85 9.79 -15.61
N GLY A 242 5.86 9.23 -16.81
CA GLY A 242 6.90 8.28 -17.24
C GLY A 242 8.31 8.90 -17.20
N ARG A 243 8.48 10.14 -17.67
CA ARG A 243 9.77 10.85 -17.58
C ARG A 243 10.23 11.03 -16.14
N ARG A 244 9.35 11.47 -15.24
CA ARG A 244 9.68 11.64 -13.81
C ARG A 244 10.13 10.34 -13.14
N ILE A 245 9.54 9.20 -13.51
CA ILE A 245 9.99 7.89 -13.04
C ILE A 245 11.38 7.56 -13.59
N CYS A 246 11.61 7.80 -14.89
CA CYS A 246 12.91 7.57 -15.52
C CYS A 246 14.01 8.46 -14.92
N ASP A 247 13.70 9.72 -14.61
CA ASP A 247 14.64 10.66 -13.99
C ASP A 247 15.06 10.24 -12.57
N ALA A 248 14.25 9.44 -11.87
CA ALA A 248 14.61 8.86 -10.57
C ALA A 248 15.50 7.61 -10.68
N TRP A 249 15.81 7.17 -11.89
CA TRP A 249 16.67 6.04 -12.20
C TRP A 249 18.08 6.51 -12.51
N ASP A 250 19.11 5.97 -11.85
CA ASP A 250 20.52 6.23 -12.17
C ASP A 250 21.04 5.20 -13.19
N ALA A 251 21.16 5.61 -14.45
CA ALA A 251 21.62 4.75 -15.53
C ALA A 251 23.11 4.31 -15.40
N ASN A 252 23.89 4.97 -14.55
CA ASN A 252 25.30 4.65 -14.34
C ASN A 252 25.53 3.66 -13.22
N ARG A 253 24.49 3.30 -12.49
CA ARG A 253 24.55 2.38 -11.35
C ARG A 253 24.44 0.93 -11.81
N ALA A 254 25.39 0.09 -11.41
CA ALA A 254 25.42 -1.34 -11.78
C ALA A 254 24.47 -2.20 -10.94
N GLU A 255 24.19 -1.80 -9.69
CA GLU A 255 23.31 -2.59 -8.81
C GLU A 255 21.84 -2.40 -9.20
N PRO A 256 21.00 -3.43 -8.95
CA PRO A 256 19.55 -3.33 -9.17
C PRO A 256 18.93 -2.15 -8.43
N GLN A 257 17.99 -1.49 -9.07
CA GLN A 257 17.27 -0.34 -8.54
C GLN A 257 15.76 -0.57 -8.59
N LEU A 258 15.04 -0.02 -7.65
CA LEU A 258 13.58 0.02 -7.60
C LEU A 258 13.12 1.46 -7.36
N VAL A 259 12.41 2.06 -8.32
CA VAL A 259 11.72 3.33 -8.09
C VAL A 259 10.35 3.03 -7.51
N SER A 260 10.16 3.27 -6.23
CA SER A 260 8.92 3.00 -5.51
C SER A 260 8.13 4.28 -5.29
N ILE A 261 6.83 4.23 -5.55
CA ILE A 261 5.86 5.30 -5.29
C ILE A 261 4.80 4.71 -4.36
N GLY A 262 4.52 5.38 -3.23
CA GLY A 262 3.45 5.03 -2.29
C GLY A 262 2.58 6.25 -2.05
N THR A 263 1.29 6.17 -2.34
CA THR A 263 0.35 7.28 -2.22
C THR A 263 -1.06 6.76 -1.93
N ASP A 264 -1.96 7.66 -1.52
CA ASP A 264 -3.38 7.34 -1.48
C ASP A 264 -3.85 6.96 -2.89
N GLY A 265 -4.58 5.87 -2.97
CA GLY A 265 -5.05 5.33 -4.25
C GLY A 265 -6.17 6.15 -4.88
N GLU A 266 -6.78 7.03 -4.10
CA GLU A 266 -7.81 7.99 -4.49
C GLU A 266 -7.24 9.32 -5.04
N SER A 267 -5.92 9.44 -5.16
CA SER A 267 -5.22 10.65 -5.66
C SER A 267 -5.37 10.87 -7.15
#